data_4919771c010576d8bc0a0bc26f906409
#
_entry.id   4919771c010576d8bc0a0bc26f906409
#
_cell.length_a   1.000
_cell.length_b   1.000
_cell.length_c   1.000
_cell.angle_alpha   90.00
_cell.angle_beta   90.00
_cell.angle_gamma   90.00
#
_symmetry.space_group_name_H-M   'P 1'
#
loop_
_entity.id
_entity.type
_entity.pdbx_description
1 polymer ?
#
loop_
_entity_poly.entity_id
_entity_poly.type
_entity_poly.pdbx_seq_one_letter_code
_entity_poly.pdbx_strand_id
1 'polypeptide(L)'
;MVSGMQETQNAALSGVKKTISDAWHAVWDTDDLDAFDALVTDDYVRVSTNSGQEKDAAAIKEEIGEIRAAFPDLTTTIDHILIEGDEGAIYWRSVGTFTEPMGDIPPTGQQVTTHGSNLITLDGDRIARETVTWDAHELLADLGLKSLSSAFEVAPDDVVTADLTGSPTKDSLKAFNRQFITGVTVVTTTDDEGRPRGLAVNSYNSVSLDPPLVLVCVQKTSSTYPALFRSTHMGINIMSRNQRDTIGVFASKAPDKFATLDWHPAAGGSPLIDGSSASIEVEIKERFQALTHTVFIGRVKSAETSEDSPMIYKAGRFFDSEDLTSLD
;
A
#
# COMPACT_ATOMS: atom_id res chain seq x y z
N MET A 1 -24.05 11.77 -53.99
CA MET A 1 -23.04 10.72 -53.64
C MET A 1 -22.26 11.03 -52.37
N VAL A 2 -21.81 12.26 -52.13
CA VAL A 2 -21.04 12.62 -50.94
C VAL A 2 -21.85 12.47 -49.64
N SER A 3 -23.17 12.83 -49.62
CA SER A 3 -24.04 12.73 -48.45
C SER A 3 -24.25 11.28 -47.97
N GLY A 4 -24.47 10.34 -48.91
CA GLY A 4 -24.70 8.94 -48.57
C GLY A 4 -23.44 8.20 -48.04
N MET A 5 -22.25 8.60 -48.50
CA MET A 5 -20.97 8.06 -47.97
C MET A 5 -20.73 8.54 -46.55
N GLN A 6 -21.07 9.78 -46.24
CA GLN A 6 -20.88 10.38 -44.92
C GLN A 6 -21.87 9.80 -43.89
N GLU A 7 -23.10 9.52 -44.29
CA GLU A 7 -24.10 8.83 -43.43
C GLU A 7 -23.71 7.38 -43.15
N THR A 8 -23.18 6.65 -44.14
CA THR A 8 -22.68 5.27 -43.94
C THR A 8 -21.48 5.23 -43.05
N GLN A 9 -20.54 6.16 -43.17
CA GLN A 9 -19.35 6.27 -42.32
C GLN A 9 -19.73 6.63 -40.88
N ASN A 10 -20.67 7.54 -40.67
CA ASN A 10 -21.14 7.88 -39.31
C ASN A 10 -21.89 6.71 -38.66
N ALA A 11 -22.64 5.92 -39.41
CA ALA A 11 -23.33 4.74 -38.90
C ALA A 11 -22.32 3.63 -38.51
N ALA A 12 -21.28 3.42 -39.32
CA ALA A 12 -20.20 2.46 -39.02
C ALA A 12 -19.43 2.86 -37.75
N LEU A 13 -19.02 4.13 -37.62
CA LEU A 13 -18.34 4.66 -36.43
C LEU A 13 -19.22 4.57 -35.15
N SER A 14 -20.55 4.76 -35.30
CA SER A 14 -21.47 4.56 -34.17
C SER A 14 -21.53 3.09 -33.75
N GLY A 15 -21.44 2.16 -34.70
CA GLY A 15 -21.36 0.72 -34.44
C GLY A 15 -20.09 0.34 -33.63
N VAL A 16 -18.93 0.79 -34.10
CA VAL A 16 -17.64 0.53 -33.43
C VAL A 16 -17.64 1.08 -32.01
N LYS A 17 -18.09 2.31 -31.78
CA LYS A 17 -18.20 2.90 -30.43
C LYS A 17 -19.09 2.07 -29.51
N LYS A 18 -20.20 1.56 -30.04
CA LYS A 18 -21.10 0.70 -29.26
C LYS A 18 -20.44 -0.62 -28.92
N THR A 19 -19.75 -1.27 -29.84
CA THR A 19 -19.01 -2.52 -29.61
C THR A 19 -17.95 -2.33 -28.51
N ILE A 20 -17.17 -1.25 -28.58
CA ILE A 20 -16.17 -0.91 -27.56
C ILE A 20 -16.87 -0.71 -26.20
N SER A 21 -17.96 0.04 -26.15
CA SER A 21 -18.66 0.34 -24.90
C SER A 21 -19.27 -0.91 -24.26
N ASP A 22 -19.90 -1.77 -25.06
CA ASP A 22 -20.52 -3.01 -24.57
C ASP A 22 -19.45 -4.00 -24.06
N ALA A 23 -18.36 -4.18 -24.79
CA ALA A 23 -17.27 -5.05 -24.38
C ALA A 23 -16.53 -4.50 -23.15
N TRP A 24 -16.32 -3.19 -23.08
CA TRP A 24 -15.74 -2.54 -21.91
C TRP A 24 -16.55 -2.82 -20.65
N HIS A 25 -17.88 -2.63 -20.72
CA HIS A 25 -18.77 -2.93 -19.61
C HIS A 25 -18.74 -4.42 -19.23
N ALA A 26 -18.77 -5.33 -20.20
CA ALA A 26 -18.70 -6.76 -19.94
C ALA A 26 -17.42 -7.14 -19.19
N VAL A 27 -16.29 -6.65 -19.65
CA VAL A 27 -14.97 -6.96 -19.06
C VAL A 27 -14.79 -6.34 -17.68
N TRP A 28 -15.04 -5.03 -17.55
CA TRP A 28 -14.71 -4.28 -16.34
C TRP A 28 -15.79 -4.36 -15.25
N ASP A 29 -17.07 -4.45 -15.59
CA ASP A 29 -18.14 -4.39 -14.59
C ASP A 29 -18.76 -5.76 -14.29
N THR A 30 -18.75 -6.71 -15.26
CA THR A 30 -19.40 -8.01 -15.09
C THR A 30 -18.46 -9.21 -15.07
N ASP A 31 -17.15 -8.98 -15.12
CA ASP A 31 -16.09 -10.01 -15.08
C ASP A 31 -16.12 -11.00 -16.26
N ASP A 32 -16.73 -10.59 -17.38
CA ASP A 32 -16.71 -11.37 -18.62
C ASP A 32 -15.42 -11.09 -19.40
N LEU A 33 -14.31 -11.74 -18.97
CA LEU A 33 -13.00 -11.57 -19.59
C LEU A 33 -12.94 -12.11 -21.02
N ASP A 34 -13.88 -12.98 -21.45
CA ASP A 34 -13.93 -13.47 -22.82
C ASP A 34 -14.43 -12.40 -23.80
N ALA A 35 -15.20 -11.42 -23.31
CA ALA A 35 -15.60 -10.27 -24.10
C ALA A 35 -14.41 -9.41 -24.56
N PHE A 36 -13.26 -9.50 -23.86
CA PHE A 36 -12.03 -8.82 -24.24
C PHE A 36 -11.47 -9.35 -25.57
N ASP A 37 -11.52 -10.67 -25.81
CA ASP A 37 -11.05 -11.27 -27.06
C ASP A 37 -11.85 -10.82 -28.29
N ALA A 38 -13.13 -10.48 -28.10
CA ALA A 38 -13.94 -9.90 -29.16
C ALA A 38 -13.62 -8.42 -29.45
N LEU A 39 -13.05 -7.72 -28.48
CA LEU A 39 -12.71 -6.30 -28.56
C LEU A 39 -11.36 -6.05 -29.24
N VAL A 40 -10.39 -6.97 -29.09
CA VAL A 40 -9.01 -6.79 -29.52
C VAL A 40 -8.61 -7.74 -30.64
N THR A 41 -7.56 -7.41 -31.39
CA THR A 41 -6.98 -8.31 -32.41
C THR A 41 -6.11 -9.39 -31.76
N ASP A 42 -5.79 -10.43 -32.51
CA ASP A 42 -4.95 -11.53 -32.03
C ASP A 42 -3.50 -11.09 -31.72
N ASP A 43 -3.04 -10.02 -32.36
CA ASP A 43 -1.72 -9.39 -32.19
C ASP A 43 -1.78 -8.10 -31.35
N TYR A 44 -2.85 -7.94 -30.57
CA TYR A 44 -3.04 -6.79 -29.71
C TYR A 44 -1.88 -6.53 -28.75
N VAL A 45 -1.54 -5.23 -28.60
CA VAL A 45 -0.51 -4.75 -27.68
C VAL A 45 -1.01 -3.53 -26.91
N ARG A 46 -0.94 -3.60 -25.59
CA ARG A 46 -1.15 -2.45 -24.69
C ARG A 46 0.17 -1.92 -24.18
N VAL A 47 0.33 -0.60 -24.23
CA VAL A 47 1.50 0.12 -23.69
C VAL A 47 1.05 1.00 -22.55
N SER A 48 1.69 0.88 -21.40
CA SER A 48 1.51 1.82 -20.30
C SER A 48 2.48 3.00 -20.47
N THR A 49 1.95 4.23 -20.48
CA THR A 49 2.80 5.44 -20.54
C THR A 49 3.70 5.60 -19.31
N ASN A 50 3.27 5.06 -18.18
CA ASN A 50 4.00 5.20 -16.91
C ASN A 50 5.24 4.30 -16.84
N SER A 51 5.16 3.07 -17.39
CA SER A 51 6.25 2.09 -17.31
C SER A 51 6.93 1.81 -18.65
N GLY A 52 6.28 2.15 -19.77
CA GLY A 52 6.72 1.76 -21.10
C GLY A 52 6.60 0.26 -21.39
N GLN A 53 6.02 -0.53 -20.46
CA GLN A 53 5.83 -1.96 -20.65
C GLN A 53 4.78 -2.24 -21.73
N GLU A 54 5.07 -3.24 -22.56
CA GLU A 54 4.13 -3.81 -23.51
C GLU A 54 3.53 -5.08 -22.92
N LYS A 55 2.19 -5.21 -23.03
CA LYS A 55 1.42 -6.37 -22.56
C LYS A 55 0.51 -6.84 -23.68
N ASP A 56 0.37 -8.16 -23.82
CA ASP A 56 -0.61 -8.79 -24.71
C ASP A 56 -1.98 -8.94 -24.04
N ALA A 57 -2.94 -9.46 -24.76
CA ALA A 57 -4.32 -9.64 -24.29
C ALA A 57 -4.40 -10.55 -23.04
N ALA A 58 -3.57 -11.59 -22.97
CA ALA A 58 -3.59 -12.52 -21.85
C ALA A 58 -3.10 -11.85 -20.55
N ALA A 59 -2.00 -11.09 -20.63
CA ALA A 59 -1.47 -10.34 -19.49
C ALA A 59 -2.43 -9.23 -19.01
N ILE A 60 -3.20 -8.63 -19.92
CA ILE A 60 -4.23 -7.64 -19.55
C ILE A 60 -5.42 -8.28 -18.86
N LYS A 61 -5.88 -9.45 -19.30
CA LYS A 61 -6.96 -10.18 -18.62
C LYS A 61 -6.54 -10.59 -17.19
N GLU A 62 -5.30 -11.03 -17.00
CA GLU A 62 -4.78 -11.33 -15.67
C GLU A 62 -4.79 -10.06 -14.77
N GLU A 63 -4.29 -8.93 -15.27
CA GLU A 63 -4.29 -7.64 -14.56
C GLU A 63 -5.70 -7.18 -14.18
N ILE A 64 -6.67 -7.31 -15.09
CA ILE A 64 -8.08 -6.98 -14.81
C ILE A 64 -8.63 -7.88 -13.70
N GLY A 65 -8.34 -9.17 -13.74
CA GLY A 65 -8.75 -10.12 -12.71
C GLY A 65 -8.18 -9.76 -11.32
N GLU A 66 -6.90 -9.38 -11.25
CA GLU A 66 -6.27 -8.92 -10.01
C GLU A 66 -6.90 -7.63 -9.46
N ILE A 67 -7.16 -6.66 -10.33
CA ILE A 67 -7.82 -5.41 -9.95
C ILE A 67 -9.23 -5.68 -9.43
N ARG A 68 -10.01 -6.49 -10.14
CA ARG A 68 -11.37 -6.84 -9.71
C ARG A 68 -11.40 -7.65 -8.42
N ALA A 69 -10.40 -8.53 -8.20
CA ALA A 69 -10.27 -9.24 -6.94
C ALA A 69 -10.07 -8.26 -5.76
N ALA A 70 -9.29 -7.20 -5.95
CA ALA A 70 -9.05 -6.19 -4.93
C ALA A 70 -10.23 -5.21 -4.73
N PHE A 71 -10.99 -4.98 -5.80
CA PHE A 71 -12.15 -4.07 -5.85
C PHE A 71 -13.39 -4.80 -6.39
N PRO A 72 -14.06 -5.66 -5.60
CA PRO A 72 -15.17 -6.48 -6.10
C PRO A 72 -16.39 -5.70 -6.63
N ASP A 73 -16.57 -4.46 -6.16
CA ASP A 73 -17.61 -3.53 -6.59
C ASP A 73 -17.17 -2.55 -7.67
N LEU A 74 -16.02 -2.83 -8.33
CA LEU A 74 -15.47 -1.94 -9.36
C LEU A 74 -16.49 -1.75 -10.50
N THR A 75 -16.72 -0.48 -10.82
CA THR A 75 -17.50 -0.06 -11.99
C THR A 75 -16.70 0.93 -12.81
N THR A 76 -16.73 0.78 -14.13
CA THR A 76 -16.01 1.65 -15.05
C THR A 76 -16.96 2.31 -16.03
N THR A 77 -16.97 3.63 -16.05
CA THR A 77 -17.79 4.43 -16.96
C THR A 77 -16.91 5.01 -18.06
N ILE A 78 -17.31 4.80 -19.31
CA ILE A 78 -16.72 5.52 -20.44
C ILE A 78 -17.41 6.87 -20.54
N ASP A 79 -16.67 7.95 -20.31
CA ASP A 79 -17.19 9.30 -20.42
C ASP A 79 -17.21 9.77 -21.88
N HIS A 80 -16.19 9.42 -22.68
CA HIS A 80 -16.11 9.79 -24.10
C HIS A 80 -15.37 8.73 -24.93
N ILE A 81 -15.87 8.49 -26.14
CA ILE A 81 -15.16 7.77 -27.22
C ILE A 81 -15.09 8.67 -28.44
N LEU A 82 -13.87 9.00 -28.84
CA LEU A 82 -13.58 9.76 -30.06
C LEU A 82 -12.87 8.84 -31.03
N ILE A 83 -13.31 8.78 -32.27
CA ILE A 83 -12.70 7.97 -33.34
C ILE A 83 -12.61 8.83 -34.60
N GLU A 84 -11.42 8.88 -35.19
CA GLU A 84 -11.12 9.53 -36.45
C GLU A 84 -10.25 8.60 -37.29
N GLY A 85 -10.84 8.06 -38.36
CA GLY A 85 -10.17 7.03 -39.18
C GLY A 85 -9.99 5.73 -38.41
N ASP A 86 -8.76 5.28 -38.31
CA ASP A 86 -8.29 4.10 -37.57
C ASP A 86 -7.69 4.42 -36.20
N GLU A 87 -7.71 5.68 -35.79
CA GLU A 87 -7.25 6.11 -34.48
C GLU A 87 -8.44 6.57 -33.60
N GLY A 88 -8.31 6.42 -32.29
CA GLY A 88 -9.33 6.87 -31.36
C GLY A 88 -8.78 7.11 -29.96
N ALA A 89 -9.63 7.74 -29.15
CA ALA A 89 -9.37 7.93 -27.73
C ALA A 89 -10.60 7.55 -26.90
N ILE A 90 -10.36 6.83 -25.81
CA ILE A 90 -11.39 6.44 -24.84
C ILE A 90 -11.03 7.14 -23.52
N TYR A 91 -11.94 7.96 -23.01
CA TYR A 91 -11.82 8.56 -21.69
C TYR A 91 -12.74 7.83 -20.72
N TRP A 92 -12.21 7.41 -19.60
CA TRP A 92 -12.93 6.59 -18.64
C TRP A 92 -12.69 7.02 -17.19
N ARG A 93 -13.61 6.60 -16.34
CA ARG A 93 -13.54 6.75 -14.90
C ARG A 93 -13.93 5.43 -14.26
N SER A 94 -13.15 4.97 -13.30
CA SER A 94 -13.44 3.79 -12.49
C SER A 94 -13.66 4.16 -11.04
N VAL A 95 -14.63 3.51 -10.40
CA VAL A 95 -14.96 3.67 -8.97
C VAL A 95 -15.06 2.29 -8.35
N GLY A 96 -14.41 2.07 -7.22
CA GLY A 96 -14.49 0.81 -6.50
C GLY A 96 -14.04 0.96 -5.04
N THR A 97 -14.42 0.01 -4.20
CA THR A 97 -14.02 -0.04 -2.78
C THR A 97 -12.91 -1.07 -2.58
N PHE A 98 -11.79 -0.65 -2.02
CA PHE A 98 -10.63 -1.52 -1.77
C PHE A 98 -10.90 -2.43 -0.56
N THR A 99 -11.47 -3.60 -0.78
CA THR A 99 -11.93 -4.52 0.27
C THR A 99 -11.12 -5.81 0.38
N GLU A 100 -10.35 -6.16 -0.66
CA GLU A 100 -9.48 -7.34 -0.66
C GLU A 100 -8.02 -6.95 -0.90
N PRO A 101 -7.04 -7.75 -0.46
CA PRO A 101 -5.63 -7.41 -0.62
C PRO A 101 -5.20 -7.28 -2.08
N MET A 102 -4.35 -6.32 -2.38
CA MET A 102 -3.68 -6.18 -3.68
C MET A 102 -2.17 -6.41 -3.50
N GLY A 103 -1.71 -7.60 -3.81
CA GLY A 103 -0.36 -8.04 -3.46
C GLY A 103 -0.12 -7.97 -1.96
N ASP A 104 0.92 -7.24 -1.54
CA ASP A 104 1.26 -7.03 -0.12
C ASP A 104 0.49 -5.86 0.54
N ILE A 105 -0.37 -5.17 -0.19
CA ILE A 105 -1.14 -4.03 0.33
C ILE A 105 -2.44 -4.55 0.93
N PRO A 106 -2.66 -4.41 2.25
CA PRO A 106 -3.91 -4.83 2.87
C PRO A 106 -5.05 -3.86 2.49
N PRO A 107 -6.30 -4.36 2.43
CA PRO A 107 -7.45 -3.53 2.08
C PRO A 107 -7.66 -2.41 3.10
N THR A 108 -8.08 -1.25 2.61
CA THR A 108 -8.37 -0.08 3.47
C THR A 108 -9.86 0.12 3.70
N GLY A 109 -10.73 -0.54 2.93
CA GLY A 109 -12.16 -0.30 2.94
C GLY A 109 -12.58 1.06 2.35
N GLN A 110 -11.64 1.80 1.76
CA GLN A 110 -11.93 3.10 1.18
C GLN A 110 -12.41 2.97 -0.27
N GLN A 111 -13.37 3.79 -0.63
CA GLN A 111 -13.77 3.96 -2.03
C GLN A 111 -12.74 4.84 -2.73
N VAL A 112 -12.30 4.40 -3.90
CA VAL A 112 -11.35 5.13 -4.74
C VAL A 112 -11.99 5.46 -6.08
N THR A 113 -11.56 6.57 -6.66
CA THR A 113 -11.93 7.00 -8.01
C THR A 113 -10.66 7.20 -8.82
N THR A 114 -10.62 6.62 -10.02
CA THR A 114 -9.50 6.81 -10.94
C THR A 114 -10.00 7.26 -12.31
N HIS A 115 -9.22 8.09 -12.97
CA HIS A 115 -9.49 8.57 -14.31
C HIS A 115 -8.37 8.19 -15.26
N GLY A 116 -8.71 7.92 -16.50
CA GLY A 116 -7.70 7.62 -17.50
C GLY A 116 -8.18 7.80 -18.92
N SER A 117 -7.25 7.58 -19.83
CA SER A 117 -7.50 7.59 -21.25
C SER A 117 -6.67 6.54 -21.96
N ASN A 118 -7.26 5.93 -22.97
CA ASN A 118 -6.60 5.01 -23.89
C ASN A 118 -6.58 5.65 -25.27
N LEU A 119 -5.37 5.86 -25.81
CA LEU A 119 -5.21 6.13 -27.23
C LEU A 119 -5.21 4.77 -27.93
N ILE A 120 -6.11 4.57 -28.89
CA ILE A 120 -6.32 3.29 -29.57
C ILE A 120 -6.02 3.39 -31.06
N THR A 121 -5.50 2.29 -31.64
CA THR A 121 -5.42 2.07 -33.07
C THR A 121 -6.31 0.88 -33.40
N LEU A 122 -7.18 1.05 -34.39
CA LEU A 122 -8.16 0.05 -34.83
C LEU A 122 -7.66 -0.70 -36.06
N ASP A 123 -7.93 -2.01 -36.11
CA ASP A 123 -7.94 -2.80 -37.32
C ASP A 123 -9.38 -3.33 -37.56
N GLY A 124 -10.06 -2.72 -38.49
CA GLY A 124 -11.48 -2.91 -38.71
C GLY A 124 -12.30 -2.33 -37.52
N ASP A 125 -12.95 -3.19 -36.77
CA ASP A 125 -13.77 -2.85 -35.60
C ASP A 125 -13.14 -3.29 -34.27
N ARG A 126 -11.91 -3.81 -34.32
CA ARG A 126 -11.15 -4.28 -33.14
C ARG A 126 -9.94 -3.40 -32.85
N ILE A 127 -9.56 -3.34 -31.59
CA ILE A 127 -8.39 -2.60 -31.12
C ILE A 127 -7.14 -3.45 -31.36
N ALA A 128 -6.20 -2.96 -32.19
CA ALA A 128 -4.92 -3.61 -32.42
C ALA A 128 -3.83 -3.12 -31.45
N ARG A 129 -3.88 -1.84 -31.09
CA ARG A 129 -2.92 -1.25 -30.15
C ARG A 129 -3.62 -0.24 -29.28
N GLU A 130 -3.23 -0.20 -28.01
CA GLU A 130 -3.62 0.89 -27.13
C GLU A 130 -2.45 1.40 -26.28
N THR A 131 -2.47 2.70 -26.05
CA THR A 131 -1.55 3.37 -25.12
C THR A 131 -2.38 3.96 -24.00
N VAL A 132 -2.14 3.47 -22.77
CA VAL A 132 -2.93 3.85 -21.61
C VAL A 132 -2.21 4.89 -20.78
N THR A 133 -2.91 5.95 -20.43
CA THR A 133 -2.52 6.96 -19.47
C THR A 133 -3.58 7.07 -18.39
N TRP A 134 -3.21 6.92 -17.13
CA TRP A 134 -4.12 7.09 -16.01
C TRP A 134 -3.40 7.75 -14.83
N ASP A 135 -4.17 8.41 -13.96
CA ASP A 135 -3.61 9.11 -12.80
C ASP A 135 -3.50 8.17 -11.60
N ALA A 136 -2.34 7.54 -11.48
CA ALA A 136 -2.01 6.74 -10.32
C ALA A 136 -1.96 7.55 -9.01
N HIS A 137 -1.83 8.87 -9.10
CA HIS A 137 -1.77 9.73 -7.93
C HIS A 137 -3.14 9.86 -7.25
N GLU A 138 -4.22 9.88 -8.01
CA GLU A 138 -5.59 9.83 -7.46
C GLU A 138 -5.79 8.56 -6.62
N LEU A 139 -5.47 7.38 -7.18
CA LEU A 139 -5.57 6.11 -6.47
C LEU A 139 -4.76 6.13 -5.17
N LEU A 140 -3.52 6.62 -5.21
CA LEU A 140 -2.65 6.69 -4.05
C LEU A 140 -3.16 7.65 -2.98
N ALA A 141 -3.66 8.81 -3.40
CA ALA A 141 -4.22 9.80 -2.49
C ALA A 141 -5.45 9.24 -1.75
N ASP A 142 -6.34 8.57 -2.47
CA ASP A 142 -7.54 7.96 -1.92
C ASP A 142 -7.22 6.77 -0.99
N LEU A 143 -6.15 6.01 -1.29
CA LEU A 143 -5.65 4.95 -0.41
C LEU A 143 -4.85 5.50 0.80
N GLY A 144 -4.66 6.82 0.89
CA GLY A 144 -3.84 7.45 1.93
C GLY A 144 -2.33 7.23 1.75
N LEU A 145 -1.90 6.86 0.55
CA LEU A 145 -0.50 6.66 0.16
C LEU A 145 0.00 7.90 -0.57
N LYS A 146 1.05 8.53 -0.07
CA LYS A 146 1.52 9.81 -0.61
C LYS A 146 2.68 9.71 -1.59
N SER A 147 3.18 8.53 -1.88
CA SER A 147 4.32 8.33 -2.77
C SER A 147 4.00 7.33 -3.88
N LEU A 148 4.22 7.75 -5.13
CA LEU A 148 4.13 6.87 -6.30
C LEU A 148 5.01 5.62 -6.19
N SER A 149 6.20 5.75 -5.61
CA SER A 149 7.10 4.62 -5.38
C SER A 149 6.58 3.63 -4.35
N SER A 150 5.58 3.99 -3.54
CA SER A 150 4.99 3.10 -2.55
C SER A 150 3.88 2.22 -3.10
N ALA A 151 3.26 2.57 -4.23
CA ALA A 151 2.24 1.75 -4.89
C ALA A 151 2.83 0.85 -5.98
N PHE A 152 3.89 1.30 -6.61
CA PHE A 152 4.60 0.57 -7.64
C PHE A 152 6.01 0.32 -7.13
N GLU A 153 6.20 -0.70 -6.31
CA GLU A 153 7.54 -1.24 -6.12
C GLU A 153 7.97 -1.76 -7.48
N VAL A 154 8.68 -0.91 -8.21
CA VAL A 154 9.43 -1.33 -9.37
C VAL A 154 10.27 -2.51 -8.92
N ALA A 155 10.21 -3.61 -9.67
CA ALA A 155 10.98 -4.80 -9.36
C ALA A 155 12.43 -4.38 -9.04
N PRO A 156 13.08 -5.02 -8.07
CA PRO A 156 14.43 -4.64 -7.61
C PRO A 156 15.48 -4.49 -8.71
N ASP A 157 15.22 -5.02 -9.89
CA ASP A 157 16.11 -4.98 -11.06
C ASP A 157 16.28 -3.57 -11.65
N ASP A 158 15.37 -2.62 -11.35
CA ASP A 158 15.45 -1.24 -11.85
C ASP A 158 16.12 -0.28 -10.87
N VAL A 159 16.27 -0.67 -9.63
CA VAL A 159 17.12 0.04 -8.71
C VAL A 159 18.52 -0.50 -8.91
N VAL A 160 19.49 0.36 -9.19
CA VAL A 160 20.94 0.13 -9.32
C VAL A 160 21.43 -0.98 -8.37
N THR A 161 20.97 -2.18 -8.58
CA THR A 161 21.41 -3.40 -7.88
C THR A 161 22.41 -4.17 -8.72
N ALA A 162 22.65 -3.71 -9.94
CA ALA A 162 23.56 -4.37 -10.89
C ALA A 162 25.00 -4.51 -10.38
N ASP A 163 25.40 -3.76 -9.35
CA ASP A 163 26.75 -3.80 -8.78
C ASP A 163 26.80 -4.23 -7.31
N LEU A 164 25.83 -4.96 -6.81
CA LEU A 164 25.93 -5.60 -5.50
C LEU A 164 26.78 -6.90 -5.52
N THR A 165 27.70 -7.03 -6.46
CA THR A 165 28.85 -7.91 -6.30
C THR A 165 29.65 -7.43 -5.09
N GLY A 166 29.35 -7.99 -3.93
CA GLY A 166 29.93 -7.54 -2.66
C GLY A 166 28.91 -7.09 -1.61
N SER A 167 27.60 -7.29 -1.84
CA SER A 167 26.58 -7.10 -0.81
C SER A 167 26.97 -7.83 0.48
N PRO A 168 26.85 -7.20 1.64
CA PRO A 168 27.14 -7.85 2.89
C PRO A 168 26.28 -9.10 3.04
N THR A 169 26.88 -10.19 3.48
CA THR A 169 26.09 -11.39 3.81
C THR A 169 25.09 -11.07 4.92
N LYS A 170 23.99 -11.84 4.99
CA LYS A 170 23.03 -11.73 6.08
C LYS A 170 23.70 -11.76 7.48
N ASP A 171 24.78 -12.52 7.60
CA ASP A 171 25.49 -12.65 8.88
C ASP A 171 26.38 -11.44 9.19
N SER A 172 27.02 -10.83 8.20
CA SER A 172 27.75 -9.58 8.41
C SER A 172 26.83 -8.42 8.76
N LEU A 173 25.64 -8.32 8.12
CA LEU A 173 24.65 -7.32 8.51
C LEU A 173 24.09 -7.55 9.92
N LYS A 174 23.86 -8.81 10.31
CA LYS A 174 23.49 -9.14 11.69
C LYS A 174 24.59 -8.79 12.69
N ALA A 175 25.86 -9.02 12.32
CA ALA A 175 27.00 -8.67 13.19
C ALA A 175 27.08 -7.14 13.39
N PHE A 176 26.85 -6.35 12.35
CA PHE A 176 26.74 -4.90 12.45
C PHE A 176 25.59 -4.48 13.37
N ASN A 177 24.37 -4.98 13.13
CA ASN A 177 23.19 -4.63 13.91
C ASN A 177 23.31 -5.02 15.40
N ARG A 178 24.10 -6.04 15.74
CA ARG A 178 24.40 -6.42 17.14
C ARG A 178 25.19 -5.36 17.91
N GLN A 179 25.87 -4.45 17.23
CA GLN A 179 26.59 -3.35 17.88
C GLN A 179 25.66 -2.17 18.19
N PHE A 180 24.48 -2.11 17.56
CA PHE A 180 23.53 -1.04 17.78
C PHE A 180 22.68 -1.30 19.02
N ILE A 181 22.74 -0.37 19.96
CA ILE A 181 21.96 -0.39 21.20
C ILE A 181 20.67 0.38 20.95
N THR A 182 19.53 -0.22 21.31
CA THR A 182 18.21 0.43 21.17
C THR A 182 17.44 0.33 22.48
N GLY A 183 16.42 1.15 22.63
CA GLY A 183 15.31 0.86 23.53
C GLY A 183 14.50 -0.33 23.00
N VAL A 184 13.47 -0.69 23.74
CA VAL A 184 12.48 -1.69 23.34
C VAL A 184 11.13 -1.00 23.29
N THR A 185 10.49 -1.06 22.13
CA THR A 185 9.17 -0.43 21.95
C THR A 185 8.11 -1.43 21.54
N VAL A 186 6.87 -1.16 21.94
CA VAL A 186 5.69 -1.84 21.45
C VAL A 186 4.83 -0.83 20.70
N VAL A 187 4.61 -1.09 19.42
CA VAL A 187 3.67 -0.32 18.60
C VAL A 187 2.30 -0.96 18.73
N THR A 188 1.30 -0.14 18.96
CA THR A 188 -0.08 -0.55 19.23
C THR A 188 -1.07 0.19 18.31
N THR A 189 -2.20 -0.42 18.07
CA THR A 189 -3.35 0.16 17.37
C THR A 189 -4.60 -0.62 17.73
N THR A 190 -5.75 -0.23 17.21
CA THR A 190 -6.99 -1.01 17.25
C THR A 190 -7.35 -1.52 15.86
N ASP A 191 -7.94 -2.71 15.79
CA ASP A 191 -8.51 -3.22 14.54
C ASP A 191 -9.93 -2.66 14.31
N ASP A 192 -10.56 -3.08 13.20
CA ASP A 192 -11.87 -2.58 12.78
C ASP A 192 -13.00 -2.97 13.75
N GLU A 193 -12.78 -3.99 14.59
CA GLU A 193 -13.72 -4.37 15.67
C GLU A 193 -13.38 -3.70 17.02
N GLY A 194 -12.44 -2.76 17.02
CA GLY A 194 -12.02 -2.05 18.23
C GLY A 194 -11.12 -2.87 19.16
N ARG A 195 -10.61 -4.02 18.74
CA ARG A 195 -9.72 -4.86 19.55
C ARG A 195 -8.29 -4.33 19.49
N PRO A 196 -7.58 -4.26 20.63
CA PRO A 196 -6.21 -3.81 20.65
C PRO A 196 -5.28 -4.80 19.92
N ARG A 197 -4.35 -4.27 19.16
CA ARG A 197 -3.32 -4.98 18.41
C ARG A 197 -1.96 -4.38 18.70
N GLY A 198 -0.91 -5.20 18.68
CA GLY A 198 0.43 -4.67 18.93
C GLY A 198 1.53 -5.64 18.53
N LEU A 199 2.74 -5.07 18.34
CA LEU A 199 3.95 -5.81 18.04
C LEU A 199 5.16 -5.13 18.66
N ALA A 200 6.15 -5.93 19.08
CA ALA A 200 7.42 -5.40 19.55
C ALA A 200 8.31 -5.00 18.37
N VAL A 201 8.89 -3.81 18.43
CA VAL A 201 9.83 -3.29 17.44
C VAL A 201 11.02 -2.62 18.14
N ASN A 202 12.14 -2.52 17.43
CA ASN A 202 13.29 -1.72 17.85
C ASN A 202 13.66 -0.63 16.84
N SER A 203 12.75 -0.39 15.90
CA SER A 203 12.94 0.54 14.77
C SER A 203 12.40 1.94 15.03
N TYR A 204 11.99 2.24 16.26
CA TYR A 204 11.56 3.59 16.62
C TYR A 204 12.68 4.60 16.44
N ASN A 205 12.37 5.73 15.82
CA ASN A 205 13.27 6.87 15.69
C ASN A 205 12.51 8.21 15.78
N SER A 206 13.10 9.18 16.46
CA SER A 206 12.66 10.58 16.39
C SER A 206 13.14 11.18 15.06
N VAL A 207 12.24 11.82 14.32
CA VAL A 207 12.54 12.47 13.04
C VAL A 207 12.75 13.97 13.25
N SER A 208 11.83 14.61 14.00
CA SER A 208 11.87 16.05 14.27
C SER A 208 11.14 16.36 15.57
N LEU A 209 11.59 17.41 16.27
CA LEU A 209 10.91 17.94 17.45
C LEU A 209 9.90 19.02 17.09
N ASP A 210 10.12 19.78 16.01
CA ASP A 210 9.20 20.80 15.49
C ASP A 210 9.19 20.76 13.96
N PRO A 211 8.10 20.27 13.32
CA PRO A 211 6.98 19.58 13.95
C PRO A 211 7.39 18.24 14.61
N PRO A 212 6.64 17.78 15.64
CA PRO A 212 6.99 16.56 16.36
C PRO A 212 6.69 15.32 15.51
N LEU A 213 7.70 14.76 14.87
CA LEU A 213 7.59 13.62 13.97
C LEU A 213 8.45 12.45 14.46
N VAL A 214 7.89 11.25 14.30
CA VAL A 214 8.55 9.99 14.63
C VAL A 214 8.34 8.98 13.50
N LEU A 215 9.20 7.95 13.45
CA LEU A 215 9.00 6.83 12.54
C LEU A 215 9.14 5.47 13.24
N VAL A 216 8.50 4.47 12.64
CA VAL A 216 8.69 3.04 12.95
C VAL A 216 8.65 2.22 11.67
N CYS A 217 9.43 1.12 11.62
CA CYS A 217 9.37 0.15 10.52
C CYS A 217 8.66 -1.11 11.00
N VAL A 218 7.65 -1.55 10.24
CA VAL A 218 6.83 -2.72 10.59
C VAL A 218 6.87 -3.73 9.45
N GLN A 219 7.14 -4.99 9.80
CA GLN A 219 7.16 -6.08 8.84
C GLN A 219 5.74 -6.41 8.34
N LYS A 220 5.55 -6.51 7.03
CA LYS A 220 4.26 -6.76 6.38
C LYS A 220 3.62 -8.10 6.78
N THR A 221 4.43 -9.10 7.15
CA THR A 221 3.94 -10.42 7.62
C THR A 221 3.54 -10.44 9.09
N SER A 222 3.62 -9.31 9.82
CA SER A 222 3.13 -9.22 11.19
C SER A 222 1.61 -9.27 11.25
N SER A 223 1.04 -10.02 12.22
CA SER A 223 -0.41 -10.06 12.45
C SER A 223 -1.03 -8.70 12.83
N THR A 224 -0.23 -7.76 13.28
CA THR A 224 -0.66 -6.39 13.61
C THR A 224 -0.65 -5.47 12.37
N TYR A 225 0.11 -5.84 11.34
CA TYR A 225 0.32 -4.98 10.18
C TYR A 225 -0.98 -4.55 9.47
N PRO A 226 -1.97 -5.45 9.16
CA PRO A 226 -3.18 -5.05 8.48
C PRO A 226 -4.00 -4.00 9.26
N ALA A 227 -4.11 -4.16 10.58
CA ALA A 227 -4.79 -3.18 11.43
C ALA A 227 -4.04 -1.83 11.44
N LEU A 228 -2.72 -1.86 11.62
CA LEU A 228 -1.90 -0.66 11.66
C LEU A 228 -1.90 0.09 10.31
N PHE A 229 -1.92 -0.65 9.19
CA PHE A 229 -1.94 -0.06 7.86
C PHE A 229 -3.24 0.73 7.59
N ARG A 230 -4.38 0.23 8.08
CA ARG A 230 -5.68 0.92 7.97
C ARG A 230 -5.90 2.01 9.01
N SER A 231 -5.21 1.94 10.13
CA SER A 231 -5.40 2.88 11.23
C SER A 231 -4.92 4.30 10.90
N THR A 232 -5.59 5.30 11.44
CA THR A 232 -5.16 6.71 11.40
C THR A 232 -4.21 7.07 12.53
N HIS A 233 -4.19 6.26 13.62
CA HIS A 233 -3.37 6.50 14.80
C HIS A 233 -2.64 5.23 15.24
N MET A 234 -1.53 5.40 15.93
CA MET A 234 -0.79 4.34 16.60
C MET A 234 -0.27 4.80 17.96
N GLY A 235 -0.23 3.89 18.91
CA GLY A 235 0.53 4.05 20.16
C GLY A 235 1.95 3.58 19.98
N ILE A 236 2.90 4.23 20.62
CA ILE A 236 4.30 3.76 20.75
C ILE A 236 4.65 3.80 22.22
N ASN A 237 4.95 2.62 22.77
CA ASN A 237 5.20 2.43 24.19
C ASN A 237 6.66 2.02 24.37
N ILE A 238 7.46 2.81 25.10
CA ILE A 238 8.84 2.46 25.50
C ILE A 238 8.72 1.60 26.76
N MET A 239 9.13 0.34 26.62
CA MET A 239 8.96 -0.65 27.68
C MET A 239 9.90 -0.42 28.84
N SER A 240 9.36 -0.49 30.06
CA SER A 240 10.17 -0.41 31.28
C SER A 240 10.92 -1.72 31.57
N ARG A 241 11.94 -1.66 32.39
CA ARG A 241 12.73 -2.82 32.85
C ARG A 241 11.86 -3.92 33.48
N ASN A 242 10.73 -3.55 34.08
CA ASN A 242 9.81 -4.47 34.74
C ASN A 242 8.90 -5.23 33.76
N GLN A 243 8.88 -4.85 32.49
CA GLN A 243 7.98 -5.39 31.44
C GLN A 243 8.66 -6.43 30.54
N ARG A 244 9.65 -7.16 31.04
CA ARG A 244 10.40 -8.17 30.26
C ARG A 244 9.49 -9.26 29.69
N ASP A 245 8.51 -9.72 30.46
CA ASP A 245 7.57 -10.77 30.04
C ASP A 245 6.57 -10.24 29.01
N THR A 246 6.13 -9.00 29.16
CA THR A 246 5.26 -8.30 28.20
C THR A 246 5.86 -8.27 26.79
N ILE A 247 7.17 -8.04 26.69
CA ILE A 247 7.86 -8.06 25.38
C ILE A 247 7.77 -9.45 24.74
N GLY A 248 7.93 -10.50 25.54
CA GLY A 248 7.79 -11.89 25.06
C GLY A 248 6.42 -12.14 24.42
N VAL A 249 5.35 -11.59 24.99
CA VAL A 249 3.99 -11.67 24.46
C VAL A 249 3.91 -10.95 23.11
N PHE A 250 4.39 -9.71 23.02
CA PHE A 250 4.31 -8.92 21.78
C PHE A 250 5.23 -9.41 20.66
N ALA A 251 6.31 -10.09 20.99
CA ALA A 251 7.18 -10.75 20.02
C ALA A 251 6.63 -12.10 19.53
N SER A 252 5.61 -12.64 20.19
CA SER A 252 4.97 -13.92 19.84
C SER A 252 3.89 -13.77 18.76
N LYS A 253 3.37 -14.92 18.28
CA LYS A 253 2.19 -14.99 17.42
C LYS A 253 0.88 -15.23 18.20
N ALA A 254 0.83 -14.88 19.49
CA ALA A 254 -0.37 -15.03 20.29
C ALA A 254 -1.55 -14.25 19.66
N PRO A 255 -2.75 -14.82 19.59
CA PRO A 255 -3.90 -14.19 18.96
C PRO A 255 -4.43 -13.00 19.76
N ASP A 256 -4.36 -13.07 21.09
CA ASP A 256 -4.71 -11.97 22.01
C ASP A 256 -3.51 -11.65 22.90
N LYS A 257 -2.83 -10.56 22.58
CA LYS A 257 -1.65 -10.09 23.28
C LYS A 257 -1.96 -9.15 24.44
N PHE A 258 -3.22 -8.73 24.56
CA PHE A 258 -3.67 -7.78 25.56
C PHE A 258 -4.48 -8.42 26.69
N ALA A 259 -4.79 -9.72 26.60
CA ALA A 259 -5.66 -10.43 27.55
C ALA A 259 -5.22 -10.32 29.04
N THR A 260 -3.93 -10.14 29.30
CA THR A 260 -3.36 -10.10 30.65
C THR A 260 -2.60 -8.80 30.94
N LEU A 261 -2.81 -7.76 30.14
CA LEU A 261 -2.13 -6.49 30.25
C LEU A 261 -3.08 -5.38 30.60
N ASP A 262 -2.66 -4.52 31.52
CA ASP A 262 -3.33 -3.25 31.77
C ASP A 262 -2.90 -2.23 30.70
N TRP A 263 -3.88 -1.52 30.16
CA TRP A 263 -3.70 -0.49 29.15
C TRP A 263 -4.88 0.46 29.16
N HIS A 264 -4.68 1.66 28.64
CA HIS A 264 -5.75 2.65 28.46
C HIS A 264 -5.72 3.22 27.02
N PRO A 265 -6.87 3.66 26.50
CA PRO A 265 -6.91 4.31 25.18
C PRO A 265 -6.43 5.76 25.28
N ALA A 266 -5.57 6.19 24.35
CA ALA A 266 -5.30 7.59 24.10
C ALA A 266 -6.49 8.28 23.42
N ALA A 267 -6.43 9.60 23.22
CA ALA A 267 -7.52 10.39 22.65
C ALA A 267 -7.94 9.97 21.23
N GLY A 268 -7.01 9.48 20.41
CA GLY A 268 -7.28 8.93 19.08
C GLY A 268 -7.60 7.43 19.10
N GLY A 269 -7.69 6.80 20.27
CA GLY A 269 -8.04 5.40 20.45
C GLY A 269 -6.90 4.41 20.45
N SER A 270 -5.65 4.88 20.34
CA SER A 270 -4.48 3.99 20.38
C SER A 270 -4.28 3.41 21.77
N PRO A 271 -4.08 2.07 21.93
CA PRO A 271 -3.78 1.48 23.23
C PRO A 271 -2.42 1.95 23.74
N LEU A 272 -2.36 2.52 24.95
CA LEU A 272 -1.13 2.82 25.69
C LEU A 272 -1.00 1.81 26.82
N ILE A 273 0.19 1.17 26.93
CA ILE A 273 0.44 0.07 27.88
C ILE A 273 0.86 0.64 29.21
N ASP A 274 0.11 0.31 30.27
CA ASP A 274 0.40 0.76 31.62
C ASP A 274 1.74 0.21 32.13
N GLY A 275 2.48 1.00 32.89
CA GLY A 275 3.79 0.65 33.41
C GLY A 275 4.93 0.79 32.38
N SER A 276 4.67 1.36 31.20
CA SER A 276 5.69 1.76 30.25
C SER A 276 6.50 2.95 30.79
N SER A 277 7.80 3.03 30.45
CA SER A 277 8.65 4.18 30.83
C SER A 277 8.16 5.47 30.16
N ALA A 278 7.65 5.36 28.92
CA ALA A 278 7.03 6.46 28.22
C ALA A 278 6.09 5.91 27.14
N SER A 279 5.04 6.66 26.84
CA SER A 279 4.11 6.33 25.75
C SER A 279 3.74 7.59 24.98
N ILE A 280 3.52 7.43 23.68
CA ILE A 280 3.03 8.50 22.80
C ILE A 280 1.90 7.97 21.94
N GLU A 281 0.93 8.85 21.65
CA GLU A 281 -0.01 8.64 20.55
C GLU A 281 0.46 9.42 19.33
N VAL A 282 0.42 8.77 18.18
CA VAL A 282 0.91 9.28 16.91
C VAL A 282 -0.18 9.21 15.86
N GLU A 283 -0.50 10.33 15.23
CA GLU A 283 -1.31 10.39 14.03
C GLU A 283 -0.45 10.00 12.82
N ILE A 284 -0.79 8.91 12.14
CA ILE A 284 -0.03 8.41 11.00
C ILE A 284 -0.21 9.35 9.81
N LYS A 285 0.88 9.86 9.26
CA LYS A 285 0.90 10.81 8.14
C LYS A 285 1.37 10.17 6.84
N GLU A 286 2.38 9.30 6.91
CA GLU A 286 3.01 8.70 5.75
C GLU A 286 3.20 7.19 5.95
N ARG A 287 3.13 6.44 4.86
CA ARG A 287 3.41 4.99 4.80
C ARG A 287 4.29 4.73 3.59
N PHE A 288 5.58 4.50 3.81
CA PHE A 288 6.52 4.18 2.74
C PHE A 288 6.71 2.67 2.66
N GLN A 289 6.43 2.10 1.51
CA GLN A 289 6.69 0.70 1.24
C GLN A 289 8.19 0.47 1.07
N ALA A 290 8.74 -0.49 1.80
CA ALA A 290 10.15 -0.85 1.77
C ALA A 290 10.28 -2.37 1.67
N LEU A 291 9.94 -2.93 0.51
CA LEU A 291 9.91 -4.37 0.22
C LEU A 291 9.14 -5.14 1.32
N THR A 292 9.85 -5.79 2.23
CA THR A 292 9.30 -6.61 3.32
C THR A 292 8.72 -5.82 4.50
N HIS A 293 8.89 -4.50 4.52
CA HIS A 293 8.46 -3.62 5.60
C HIS A 293 7.71 -2.40 5.07
N THR A 294 6.94 -1.77 5.94
CA THR A 294 6.42 -0.42 5.75
C THR A 294 7.02 0.50 6.81
N VAL A 295 7.52 1.66 6.38
CA VAL A 295 7.95 2.74 7.28
C VAL A 295 6.75 3.65 7.51
N PHE A 296 6.29 3.71 8.74
CA PHE A 296 5.24 4.63 9.17
C PHE A 296 5.88 5.88 9.73
N ILE A 297 5.52 7.04 9.20
CA ILE A 297 5.90 8.34 9.76
C ILE A 297 4.64 9.00 10.27
N GLY A 298 4.69 9.55 11.48
CA GLY A 298 3.53 10.20 12.05
C GLY A 298 3.88 11.37 12.95
N ARG A 299 2.86 12.18 13.22
CA ARG A 299 2.92 13.34 14.11
C ARG A 299 2.47 12.96 15.51
N VAL A 300 3.30 13.24 16.50
CA VAL A 300 2.97 13.00 17.91
C VAL A 300 1.81 13.92 18.32
N LYS A 301 0.79 13.36 18.93
CA LYS A 301 -0.42 14.04 19.43
C LYS A 301 -0.41 14.22 20.95
N SER A 302 0.11 13.21 21.65
CA SER A 302 0.26 13.23 23.10
C SER A 302 1.51 12.45 23.51
N ALA A 303 2.07 12.79 24.65
CA ALA A 303 3.18 12.07 25.24
C ALA A 303 2.99 12.03 26.76
N GLU A 304 3.31 10.88 27.34
CA GLU A 304 3.35 10.65 28.79
C GLU A 304 4.63 9.91 29.16
N THR A 305 5.14 10.17 30.33
CA THR A 305 6.33 9.55 30.89
C THR A 305 6.08 9.10 32.32
N SER A 306 6.75 8.04 32.74
CA SER A 306 6.77 7.57 34.12
C SER A 306 8.20 7.69 34.71
N GLU A 307 8.34 7.34 35.98
CA GLU A 307 9.65 7.24 36.64
C GLU A 307 10.32 5.88 36.44
N ASP A 308 9.65 4.94 35.78
CA ASP A 308 10.17 3.61 35.49
C ASP A 308 11.30 3.66 34.46
N SER A 309 12.44 3.10 34.79
CA SER A 309 13.63 3.07 33.94
C SER A 309 13.41 2.23 32.69
N PRO A 310 13.81 2.71 31.50
CA PRO A 310 13.56 1.99 30.24
C PRO A 310 14.44 0.75 30.10
N MET A 311 13.94 -0.23 29.39
CA MET A 311 14.66 -1.44 29.01
C MET A 311 15.55 -1.18 27.80
N ILE A 312 16.77 -1.71 27.83
CA ILE A 312 17.73 -1.66 26.73
C ILE A 312 17.83 -3.00 26.03
N TYR A 313 17.95 -2.97 24.71
CA TYR A 313 18.19 -4.14 23.87
C TYR A 313 19.55 -4.03 23.16
N LYS A 314 20.37 -5.09 23.28
CA LYS A 314 21.64 -5.24 22.57
C LYS A 314 21.89 -6.70 22.23
N ALA A 315 22.17 -7.01 20.98
CA ALA A 315 22.65 -8.32 20.53
C ALA A 315 21.78 -9.52 20.97
N GLY A 316 20.46 -9.37 21.04
CA GLY A 316 19.54 -10.42 21.49
C GLY A 316 19.32 -10.50 22.99
N ARG A 317 19.86 -9.57 23.77
CA ARG A 317 19.75 -9.51 25.22
C ARG A 317 19.09 -8.21 25.67
N PHE A 318 18.44 -8.27 26.81
CA PHE A 318 17.85 -7.11 27.49
C PHE A 318 18.68 -6.72 28.71
N PHE A 319 18.78 -5.44 28.95
CA PHE A 319 19.58 -4.85 30.04
C PHE A 319 18.74 -3.80 30.76
N ASP A 320 19.07 -3.57 32.02
CA ASP A 320 18.55 -2.47 32.83
C ASP A 320 19.31 -1.18 32.49
N SER A 321 18.60 -0.10 32.24
CA SER A 321 19.24 1.20 31.99
C SER A 321 19.88 1.82 33.23
N GLU A 322 19.50 1.38 34.45
CA GLU A 322 20.14 1.82 35.68
C GLU A 322 21.57 1.28 35.84
N ASP A 323 21.90 0.18 35.15
CA ASP A 323 23.26 -0.38 35.12
C ASP A 323 24.22 0.41 34.21
N LEU A 324 23.75 1.45 33.51
CA LEU A 324 24.58 2.27 32.64
C LEU A 324 25.48 3.20 33.47
N THR A 325 26.77 3.23 33.12
CA THR A 325 27.71 4.20 33.68
C THR A 325 27.83 5.39 32.75
N SER A 326 27.59 6.62 33.28
CA SER A 326 27.88 7.85 32.55
C SER A 326 29.38 7.92 32.23
N LEU A 327 29.69 8.41 31.03
CA LEU A 327 31.08 8.69 30.62
C LEU A 327 31.49 10.16 30.82
N ASP A 328 30.53 10.99 31.31
CA ASP A 328 30.74 12.42 31.59
C ASP A 328 31.35 12.65 32.95
#